data_6f273a3f58dd4b3e4e872e18189304f8
#
_entry.id   6f273a3f58dd4b3e4e872e18189304f8
#
_cell.length_a   1.000
_cell.length_b   1.000
_cell.length_c   1.000
_cell.angle_alpha   90.00
_cell.angle_beta   90.00
_cell.angle_gamma   90.00
#
_symmetry.space_group_name_H-M   'P 1'
#
loop_
_entity.id
_entity.type
_entity.pdbx_description
1 polymer ?
#
loop_
_entity_poly.entity_id
_entity_poly.type
_entity_poly.pdbx_seq_one_letter_code
_entity_poly.pdbx_strand_id
1 'polypeptide(L)'
;MSNFTFLKIDWPELYATAREAEQHVNGAPRTSCFYARRSLEGAVKWLYASDSFLQKPYADNLAALIHEPTFRDNLEPCLFPKILTIQKIGNLAVHSDKPISSNDALHTLKELFHVLYWMARSYSPNAQTIGKVLFDLSRIPQKDSAVADRNAEQLARLQAEQAEKDASLAAKDAELTRTIEEIAALKAKIQEYKERNQQTPDDHDYSEAETRDYFIDLLLKESGWDLKSTDVLEYPVQGMPNDKGEGFVDYVLWGDDGLPLAVVEAKRTRKDSRIGQQQ
;
A
#
# COMPACT_ATOMS: atom_id res chain seq x y z
N MET A 1 32.40 -19.50 0.42
CA MET A 1 31.50 -18.58 1.19
C MET A 1 31.06 -17.47 0.25
N SER A 2 29.82 -16.96 0.35
CA SER A 2 29.32 -15.88 -0.50
C SER A 2 29.67 -14.50 0.08
N ASN A 3 29.81 -13.47 -0.79
CA ASN A 3 29.95 -12.08 -0.38
C ASN A 3 28.71 -11.56 0.39
N PHE A 4 27.54 -12.16 0.18
CA PHE A 4 26.27 -11.72 0.74
C PHE A 4 25.87 -12.42 2.06
N THR A 5 26.80 -13.06 2.74
CA THR A 5 26.52 -13.80 3.99
C THR A 5 25.86 -12.97 5.09
N PHE A 6 26.05 -11.65 5.07
CA PHE A 6 25.44 -10.71 6.01
C PHE A 6 23.90 -10.63 5.90
N LEU A 7 23.31 -11.10 4.79
CA LEU A 7 21.84 -11.15 4.60
C LEU A 7 21.22 -12.43 5.15
N LYS A 8 22.01 -13.44 5.43
CA LYS A 8 21.51 -14.82 5.62
C LYS A 8 20.50 -14.97 6.77
N ILE A 9 20.65 -14.19 7.83
CA ILE A 9 19.82 -14.29 9.02
C ILE A 9 18.52 -13.51 8.83
N ASP A 10 18.63 -12.25 8.46
CA ASP A 10 17.47 -11.34 8.44
C ASP A 10 16.70 -11.40 7.11
N TRP A 11 17.37 -11.74 6.00
CA TRP A 11 16.78 -11.81 4.65
C TRP A 11 17.23 -13.04 3.87
N PRO A 12 16.83 -14.27 4.25
CA PRO A 12 17.29 -15.50 3.61
C PRO A 12 16.93 -15.58 2.12
N GLU A 13 15.79 -15.01 1.68
CA GLU A 13 15.39 -14.98 0.28
C GLU A 13 16.26 -14.03 -0.55
N LEU A 14 16.59 -12.84 -0.01
CA LEU A 14 17.54 -11.94 -0.65
C LEU A 14 18.94 -12.54 -0.71
N TYR A 15 19.36 -13.25 0.35
CA TYR A 15 20.61 -13.98 0.34
C TYR A 15 20.64 -15.03 -0.79
N ALA A 16 19.56 -15.80 -0.95
CA ALA A 16 19.48 -16.82 -1.99
C ALA A 16 19.61 -16.20 -3.40
N THR A 17 18.84 -15.15 -3.69
CA THR A 17 18.86 -14.48 -5.01
C THR A 17 20.18 -13.75 -5.28
N ALA A 18 20.77 -13.09 -4.29
CA ALA A 18 22.08 -12.42 -4.42
C ALA A 18 23.22 -13.45 -4.62
N ARG A 19 23.13 -14.61 -3.97
CA ARG A 19 24.07 -15.72 -4.16
C ARG A 19 23.99 -16.29 -5.58
N GLU A 20 22.77 -16.46 -6.13
CA GLU A 20 22.60 -16.87 -7.53
C GLU A 20 23.23 -15.85 -8.49
N ALA A 21 23.03 -14.55 -8.26
CA ALA A 21 23.70 -13.52 -9.04
C ALA A 21 25.23 -13.69 -9.00
N GLU A 22 25.81 -13.95 -7.82
CA GLU A 22 27.25 -14.16 -7.61
C GLU A 22 27.77 -15.40 -8.34
N GLN A 23 27.05 -16.51 -8.31
CA GLN A 23 27.47 -17.76 -8.91
C GLN A 23 27.54 -17.71 -10.43
N HIS A 24 26.75 -16.86 -11.06
CA HIS A 24 26.61 -16.82 -12.51
C HIS A 24 27.46 -15.76 -13.23
N VAL A 25 28.24 -14.95 -12.50
CA VAL A 25 29.03 -13.83 -13.09
C VAL A 25 29.86 -14.27 -14.30
N ASN A 26 30.63 -15.32 -14.18
CA ASN A 26 31.57 -15.77 -15.22
C ASN A 26 30.97 -16.80 -16.17
N GLY A 27 30.08 -17.67 -15.68
CA GLY A 27 29.48 -18.76 -16.47
C GLY A 27 28.27 -18.32 -17.31
N ALA A 28 27.45 -17.45 -16.75
CA ALA A 28 26.20 -16.99 -17.38
C ALA A 28 25.92 -15.51 -16.99
N PRO A 29 26.64 -14.55 -17.54
CA PRO A 29 26.57 -13.13 -17.14
C PRO A 29 25.16 -12.54 -17.20
N ARG A 30 24.36 -12.94 -18.19
CA ARG A 30 22.96 -12.55 -18.33
C ARG A 30 22.12 -13.02 -17.14
N THR A 31 22.28 -14.26 -16.72
CA THR A 31 21.61 -14.86 -15.55
C THR A 31 22.01 -14.14 -14.27
N SER A 32 23.30 -13.80 -14.13
CA SER A 32 23.79 -12.99 -13.01
C SER A 32 23.08 -11.63 -12.91
N CYS A 33 22.98 -10.90 -14.01
CA CYS A 33 22.31 -9.59 -14.06
C CYS A 33 20.80 -9.70 -13.80
N PHE A 34 20.17 -10.78 -14.27
CA PHE A 34 18.76 -11.08 -13.98
C PHE A 34 18.53 -11.26 -12.46
N TYR A 35 19.32 -12.12 -11.82
CA TYR A 35 19.21 -12.32 -10.38
C TYR A 35 19.58 -11.08 -9.56
N ALA A 36 20.55 -10.29 -10.04
CA ALA A 36 20.89 -9.02 -9.40
C ALA A 36 19.70 -8.04 -9.39
N ARG A 37 19.00 -7.91 -10.53
CA ARG A 37 17.78 -7.10 -10.62
C ARG A 37 16.66 -7.66 -9.72
N ARG A 38 16.45 -8.98 -9.73
CA ARG A 38 15.45 -9.65 -8.89
C ARG A 38 15.73 -9.43 -7.39
N SER A 39 17.00 -9.50 -6.99
CA SER A 39 17.41 -9.24 -5.62
C SER A 39 17.18 -7.78 -5.22
N LEU A 40 17.51 -6.83 -6.11
CA LEU A 40 17.21 -5.41 -5.91
C LEU A 40 15.69 -5.19 -5.75
N GLU A 41 14.88 -5.77 -6.63
CA GLU A 41 13.42 -5.65 -6.57
C GLU A 41 12.85 -6.19 -5.25
N GLY A 42 13.34 -7.34 -4.80
CA GLY A 42 12.96 -7.91 -3.50
C GLY A 42 13.35 -7.01 -2.33
N ALA A 43 14.55 -6.43 -2.36
CA ALA A 43 15.02 -5.48 -1.35
C ALA A 43 14.16 -4.20 -1.30
N VAL A 44 13.87 -3.62 -2.47
CA VAL A 44 13.03 -2.42 -2.57
C VAL A 44 11.62 -2.69 -2.06
N LYS A 45 10.99 -3.79 -2.47
CA LYS A 45 9.65 -4.19 -1.99
C LYS A 45 9.64 -4.42 -0.48
N TRP A 46 10.68 -5.03 0.05
CA TRP A 46 10.81 -5.21 1.50
C TRP A 46 10.92 -3.88 2.24
N LEU A 47 11.68 -2.91 1.72
CA LEU A 47 11.78 -1.57 2.30
C LEU A 47 10.42 -0.90 2.35
N TYR A 48 9.64 -0.92 1.27
CA TYR A 48 8.28 -0.37 1.25
C TYR A 48 7.30 -1.07 2.20
N ALA A 49 7.53 -2.35 2.49
CA ALA A 49 6.69 -3.09 3.43
C ALA A 49 7.07 -2.83 4.90
N SER A 50 8.32 -2.42 5.16
CA SER A 50 8.88 -2.34 6.51
C SER A 50 9.10 -0.92 7.01
N ASP A 51 9.26 0.05 6.11
CA ASP A 51 9.56 1.45 6.44
C ASP A 51 8.34 2.35 6.18
N SER A 52 7.72 2.81 7.25
CA SER A 52 6.53 3.67 7.20
C SER A 52 6.79 5.08 6.64
N PHE A 53 8.05 5.49 6.51
CA PHE A 53 8.44 6.74 5.86
C PHE A 53 8.20 6.68 4.35
N LEU A 54 8.32 5.50 3.75
CA LEU A 54 8.20 5.30 2.32
C LEU A 54 6.73 5.33 1.85
N GLN A 55 6.40 6.24 0.96
CA GLN A 55 5.08 6.34 0.34
C GLN A 55 5.02 5.47 -0.90
N LYS A 56 4.19 4.43 -0.88
CA LYS A 56 4.07 3.51 -2.00
C LYS A 56 3.42 4.22 -3.19
N PRO A 57 4.07 4.27 -4.38
CA PRO A 57 3.45 4.81 -5.58
C PRO A 57 2.31 3.94 -6.06
N TYR A 58 1.47 4.49 -6.94
CA TYR A 58 0.35 3.76 -7.54
C TYR A 58 0.81 2.52 -8.32
N ALA A 59 1.86 2.64 -9.11
CA ALA A 59 2.43 1.53 -9.86
C ALA A 59 3.43 0.73 -9.01
N ASP A 60 3.23 -0.59 -8.90
CA ASP A 60 4.03 -1.51 -8.08
C ASP A 60 5.17 -2.17 -8.88
N ASN A 61 5.73 -1.48 -9.87
CA ASN A 61 6.90 -1.95 -10.60
C ASN A 61 8.19 -1.31 -10.07
N LEU A 62 9.32 -1.98 -10.29
CA LEU A 62 10.62 -1.52 -9.78
C LEU A 62 10.95 -0.08 -10.21
N ALA A 63 10.60 0.32 -11.45
CA ALA A 63 10.89 1.66 -11.94
C ALA A 63 10.12 2.73 -11.14
N ALA A 64 8.82 2.54 -10.91
CA ALA A 64 8.03 3.47 -10.13
C ALA A 64 8.51 3.54 -8.67
N LEU A 65 8.81 2.39 -8.06
CA LEU A 65 9.27 2.32 -6.68
C LEU A 65 10.58 3.08 -6.46
N ILE A 66 11.59 2.90 -7.32
CA ILE A 66 12.90 3.55 -7.13
C ILE A 66 12.90 5.04 -7.48
N HIS A 67 11.94 5.52 -8.29
CA HIS A 67 11.82 6.93 -8.65
C HIS A 67 10.92 7.73 -7.71
N GLU A 68 10.24 7.09 -6.80
CA GLU A 68 9.41 7.75 -5.81
C GLU A 68 10.28 8.66 -4.91
N PRO A 69 9.86 9.92 -4.65
CA PRO A 69 10.64 10.88 -3.89
C PRO A 69 11.06 10.40 -2.50
N THR A 70 10.16 9.81 -1.71
CA THR A 70 10.48 9.35 -0.35
C THR A 70 11.51 8.21 -0.36
N PHE A 71 11.49 7.34 -1.38
CA PHE A 71 12.53 6.32 -1.54
C PHE A 71 13.90 6.95 -1.83
N ARG A 72 13.97 7.94 -2.70
CA ARG A 72 15.21 8.63 -3.03
C ARG A 72 15.79 9.41 -1.85
N ASP A 73 14.92 10.07 -1.08
CA ASP A 73 15.30 10.84 0.10
C ASP A 73 15.79 9.96 1.25
N ASN A 74 15.36 8.68 1.27
CA ASN A 74 15.82 7.69 2.25
C ASN A 74 17.19 7.10 1.93
N LEU A 75 17.70 7.28 0.69
CA LEU A 75 18.96 6.71 0.26
C LEU A 75 20.15 7.65 0.53
N GLU A 76 21.31 7.06 0.83
CA GLU A 76 22.57 7.81 0.68
C GLU A 76 22.76 8.23 -0.79
N PRO A 77 23.22 9.47 -1.07
CA PRO A 77 23.29 10.03 -2.43
C PRO A 77 24.05 9.16 -3.44
N CYS A 78 25.03 8.39 -2.98
CA CYS A 78 25.84 7.52 -3.83
C CYS A 78 25.12 6.22 -4.26
N LEU A 79 23.99 5.87 -3.66
CA LEU A 79 23.31 4.58 -3.91
C LEU A 79 22.34 4.66 -5.08
N PHE A 80 21.69 5.78 -5.31
CA PHE A 80 20.70 5.90 -6.37
C PHE A 80 21.27 5.61 -7.78
N PRO A 81 22.45 6.13 -8.18
CA PRO A 81 23.07 5.75 -9.45
C PRO A 81 23.38 4.26 -9.56
N LYS A 82 23.71 3.59 -8.45
CA LYS A 82 23.98 2.15 -8.40
C LYS A 82 22.72 1.34 -8.63
N ILE A 83 21.63 1.73 -7.99
CA ILE A 83 20.31 1.14 -8.19
C ILE A 83 19.88 1.26 -9.66
N LEU A 84 20.05 2.44 -10.28
CA LEU A 84 19.75 2.63 -11.70
C LEU A 84 20.62 1.75 -12.60
N THR A 85 21.89 1.56 -12.28
CA THR A 85 22.79 0.66 -13.02
C THR A 85 22.28 -0.78 -12.98
N ILE A 86 21.93 -1.29 -11.79
CA ILE A 86 21.41 -2.65 -11.62
C ILE A 86 20.09 -2.81 -12.41
N GLN A 87 19.18 -1.84 -12.29
CA GLN A 87 17.91 -1.85 -13.02
C GLN A 87 18.14 -1.88 -14.53
N LYS A 88 18.98 -0.98 -15.06
CA LYS A 88 19.24 -0.84 -16.50
C LYS A 88 19.85 -2.10 -17.10
N ILE A 89 20.89 -2.65 -16.47
CA ILE A 89 21.58 -3.86 -16.97
C ILE A 89 20.68 -5.07 -16.77
N GLY A 90 19.97 -5.14 -15.65
CA GLY A 90 18.99 -6.20 -15.41
C GLY A 90 17.83 -6.18 -16.41
N ASN A 91 17.35 -5.02 -16.84
CA ASN A 91 16.34 -4.90 -17.90
C ASN A 91 16.90 -5.38 -19.26
N LEU A 92 18.15 -5.06 -19.57
CA LEU A 92 18.82 -5.63 -20.77
C LEU A 92 18.88 -7.15 -20.70
N ALA A 93 19.11 -7.71 -19.52
CA ALA A 93 19.15 -9.16 -19.32
C ALA A 93 17.79 -9.83 -19.60
N VAL A 94 16.67 -9.16 -19.32
CA VAL A 94 15.31 -9.69 -19.47
C VAL A 94 14.75 -9.44 -20.88
N HIS A 95 14.91 -8.22 -21.41
CA HIS A 95 14.14 -7.74 -22.55
C HIS A 95 14.98 -7.53 -23.83
N SER A 96 16.26 -7.88 -23.82
CA SER A 96 17.15 -7.61 -24.95
C SER A 96 18.07 -8.79 -25.26
N ASP A 97 18.31 -9.08 -26.52
CA ASP A 97 19.25 -10.11 -26.95
C ASP A 97 20.72 -9.62 -26.99
N LYS A 98 20.98 -8.36 -26.65
CA LYS A 98 22.35 -7.81 -26.63
C LYS A 98 23.22 -8.61 -25.66
N PRO A 99 24.43 -8.98 -26.05
CA PRO A 99 25.33 -9.73 -25.18
C PRO A 99 25.69 -8.90 -23.93
N ILE A 100 25.73 -9.56 -22.79
CA ILE A 100 26.20 -9.00 -21.52
C ILE A 100 27.51 -9.67 -21.18
N SER A 101 28.54 -8.87 -20.93
CA SER A 101 29.86 -9.38 -20.58
C SER A 101 29.96 -9.78 -19.11
N SER A 102 30.93 -10.65 -18.78
CA SER A 102 31.24 -10.96 -17.36
C SER A 102 31.68 -9.73 -16.58
N ASN A 103 32.28 -8.74 -17.25
CA ASN A 103 32.64 -7.47 -16.60
C ASN A 103 31.38 -6.65 -16.23
N ASP A 104 30.37 -6.59 -17.10
CA ASP A 104 29.10 -5.93 -16.80
C ASP A 104 28.38 -6.63 -15.64
N ALA A 105 28.37 -7.97 -15.65
CA ALA A 105 27.79 -8.76 -14.56
C ALA A 105 28.51 -8.55 -13.24
N LEU A 106 29.85 -8.55 -13.26
CA LEU A 106 30.65 -8.28 -12.08
C LEU A 106 30.45 -6.86 -11.54
N HIS A 107 30.37 -5.87 -12.44
CA HIS A 107 30.05 -4.50 -12.05
C HIS A 107 28.68 -4.41 -11.40
N THR A 108 27.65 -4.98 -12.03
CA THR A 108 26.30 -5.03 -11.51
C THR A 108 26.24 -5.70 -10.14
N LEU A 109 26.99 -6.79 -9.94
CA LEU A 109 27.04 -7.51 -8.66
C LEU A 109 27.70 -6.67 -7.56
N LYS A 110 28.77 -5.90 -7.88
CA LYS A 110 29.42 -5.00 -6.92
C LYS A 110 28.48 -3.88 -6.49
N GLU A 111 27.70 -3.33 -7.43
CA GLU A 111 26.70 -2.29 -7.11
C GLU A 111 25.59 -2.87 -6.24
N LEU A 112 25.12 -4.09 -6.55
CA LEU A 112 24.13 -4.81 -5.73
C LEU A 112 24.66 -5.05 -4.31
N PHE A 113 25.92 -5.50 -4.19
CA PHE A 113 26.55 -5.71 -2.88
C PHE A 113 26.51 -4.42 -2.03
N HIS A 114 26.82 -3.28 -2.62
CA HIS A 114 26.83 -2.01 -1.92
C HIS A 114 25.41 -1.60 -1.44
N VAL A 115 24.41 -1.75 -2.30
CA VAL A 115 23.02 -1.44 -1.97
C VAL A 115 22.50 -2.34 -0.84
N LEU A 116 22.72 -3.65 -0.95
CA LEU A 116 22.27 -4.61 0.06
C LEU A 116 23.06 -4.51 1.38
N TYR A 117 24.33 -4.15 1.31
CA TYR A 117 25.13 -3.88 2.51
C TYR A 117 24.63 -2.63 3.25
N TRP A 118 24.32 -1.55 2.52
CA TRP A 118 23.66 -0.38 3.10
C TRP A 118 22.33 -0.75 3.76
N MET A 119 21.46 -1.49 3.05
CA MET A 119 20.19 -1.95 3.61
C MET A 119 20.41 -2.74 4.91
N ALA A 120 21.35 -3.68 4.91
CA ALA A 120 21.63 -4.48 6.10
C ALA A 120 22.16 -3.63 7.27
N ARG A 121 22.97 -2.64 7.00
CA ARG A 121 23.50 -1.71 8.01
C ARG A 121 22.43 -0.77 8.58
N SER A 122 21.44 -0.41 7.76
CA SER A 122 20.40 0.55 8.16
C SER A 122 19.19 -0.13 8.82
N TYR A 123 18.85 -1.35 8.40
CA TYR A 123 17.57 -1.99 8.78
C TYR A 123 17.70 -3.30 9.55
N SER A 124 18.90 -3.89 9.67
CA SER A 124 19.06 -5.11 10.48
C SER A 124 18.94 -4.80 11.97
N PRO A 125 18.16 -5.59 12.72
CA PRO A 125 18.20 -5.54 14.19
C PRO A 125 19.61 -5.78 14.75
N ASN A 126 20.45 -6.50 13.99
CA ASN A 126 21.81 -6.88 14.35
C ASN A 126 22.87 -6.04 13.60
N ALA A 127 22.54 -4.84 13.14
CA ALA A 127 23.43 -3.99 12.34
C ALA A 127 24.82 -3.79 12.93
N GLN A 128 24.94 -3.75 14.26
CA GLN A 128 26.22 -3.61 14.97
C GLN A 128 27.12 -4.85 14.83
N THR A 129 26.55 -6.04 14.60
CA THR A 129 27.31 -7.27 14.40
C THR A 129 27.77 -7.43 12.95
N ILE A 130 27.15 -6.68 12.03
CA ILE A 130 27.57 -6.63 10.63
C ILE A 130 28.82 -5.73 10.57
N GLY A 131 29.99 -6.33 10.73
CA GLY A 131 31.28 -5.62 10.66
C GLY A 131 31.49 -4.98 9.29
N LYS A 132 32.62 -4.31 9.12
CA LYS A 132 33.04 -3.77 7.81
C LYS A 132 33.32 -4.93 6.85
N VAL A 133 32.37 -5.24 5.98
CA VAL A 133 32.49 -6.29 4.95
C VAL A 133 32.92 -5.64 3.64
N LEU A 134 33.98 -6.16 3.03
CA LEU A 134 34.43 -5.74 1.70
C LEU A 134 34.07 -6.80 0.68
N PHE A 135 33.77 -6.37 -0.54
CA PHE A 135 33.53 -7.28 -1.65
C PHE A 135 34.81 -8.04 -2.01
N ASP A 136 34.75 -9.33 -2.01
CA ASP A 136 35.89 -10.23 -2.25
C ASP A 136 35.72 -10.95 -3.59
N LEU A 137 36.56 -10.58 -4.56
CA LEU A 137 36.57 -11.15 -5.90
C LEU A 137 36.90 -12.64 -5.91
N SER A 138 37.67 -13.14 -4.93
CA SER A 138 38.07 -14.55 -4.87
C SER A 138 36.87 -15.50 -4.63
N ARG A 139 35.74 -14.95 -4.17
CA ARG A 139 34.49 -15.70 -3.94
C ARG A 139 33.67 -15.89 -5.20
N ILE A 140 34.00 -15.22 -6.30
CA ILE A 140 33.34 -15.38 -7.58
C ILE A 140 33.81 -16.69 -8.24
N PRO A 141 32.90 -17.64 -8.54
CA PRO A 141 33.28 -18.90 -9.21
C PRO A 141 33.93 -18.62 -10.57
N GLN A 142 34.96 -19.38 -10.88
CA GLN A 142 35.54 -19.40 -12.22
C GLN A 142 34.59 -20.04 -13.23
N LYS A 143 34.77 -19.74 -14.51
CA LYS A 143 33.91 -20.24 -15.57
C LYS A 143 34.08 -21.76 -15.74
N ASP A 144 33.06 -22.52 -15.34
CA ASP A 144 32.93 -23.93 -15.69
C ASP A 144 32.03 -24.12 -16.90
N SER A 145 32.56 -24.65 -18.00
CA SER A 145 31.85 -24.74 -19.29
C SER A 145 30.60 -25.66 -19.25
N ALA A 146 30.53 -26.61 -18.34
CA ALA A 146 29.40 -27.54 -18.21
C ALA A 146 28.16 -26.95 -17.54
N VAL A 147 28.28 -25.77 -16.88
CA VAL A 147 27.20 -25.09 -16.18
C VAL A 147 26.44 -24.11 -17.10
N ALA A 148 27.07 -23.68 -18.20
CA ALA A 148 26.51 -22.66 -19.10
C ALA A 148 25.23 -23.13 -19.81
N ASP A 149 25.16 -24.40 -20.24
CA ASP A 149 24.01 -24.92 -21.00
C ASP A 149 22.76 -25.12 -20.13
N ARG A 150 22.92 -25.59 -18.90
CA ARG A 150 21.80 -25.74 -17.94
C ARG A 150 21.23 -24.40 -17.52
N ASN A 151 22.06 -23.38 -17.49
CA ASN A 151 21.68 -22.03 -17.09
C ASN A 151 20.90 -21.28 -18.17
N ALA A 152 21.13 -21.58 -19.45
CA ALA A 152 20.37 -20.98 -20.56
C ALA A 152 18.89 -21.41 -20.52
N GLU A 153 18.62 -22.70 -20.26
CA GLU A 153 17.26 -23.24 -20.16
C GLU A 153 16.52 -22.67 -18.92
N GLN A 154 17.21 -22.61 -17.78
CA GLN A 154 16.65 -22.01 -16.57
C GLN A 154 16.36 -20.53 -16.73
N LEU A 155 17.23 -19.77 -17.41
CA LEU A 155 17.02 -18.37 -17.72
C LEU A 155 15.80 -18.17 -18.63
N ALA A 156 15.66 -18.97 -19.69
CA ALA A 156 14.51 -18.91 -20.60
C ALA A 156 13.19 -19.13 -19.85
N ARG A 157 13.15 -20.08 -18.92
CA ARG A 157 11.98 -20.31 -18.06
C ARG A 157 11.67 -19.12 -17.16
N LEU A 158 12.68 -18.55 -16.52
CA LEU A 158 12.52 -17.38 -15.63
C LEU A 158 12.09 -16.12 -16.42
N GLN A 159 12.61 -15.97 -17.65
CA GLN A 159 12.19 -14.88 -18.55
C GLN A 159 10.72 -15.02 -18.96
N ALA A 160 10.27 -16.25 -19.25
CA ALA A 160 8.87 -16.52 -19.60
C ALA A 160 7.94 -16.20 -18.39
N GLU A 161 8.31 -16.64 -17.20
CA GLU A 161 7.55 -16.34 -15.97
C GLU A 161 7.49 -14.82 -15.68
N GLN A 162 8.59 -14.12 -15.90
CA GLN A 162 8.62 -12.66 -15.72
C GLN A 162 7.77 -11.95 -16.76
N ALA A 163 7.84 -12.36 -18.03
CA ALA A 163 7.02 -11.79 -19.09
C ALA A 163 5.51 -12.01 -18.85
N GLU A 164 5.12 -13.18 -18.33
CA GLU A 164 3.74 -13.46 -17.96
C GLU A 164 3.26 -12.56 -16.81
N LYS A 165 4.10 -12.37 -15.77
CA LYS A 165 3.80 -11.45 -14.67
C LYS A 165 3.69 -9.99 -15.14
N ASP A 166 4.61 -9.55 -15.99
CA ASP A 166 4.60 -8.20 -16.54
C ASP A 166 3.35 -7.96 -17.43
N ALA A 167 2.94 -8.95 -18.21
CA ALA A 167 1.70 -8.90 -19.00
C ALA A 167 0.45 -8.87 -18.10
N SER A 168 0.42 -9.67 -17.04
CA SER A 168 -0.67 -9.66 -16.05
C SER A 168 -0.77 -8.32 -15.31
N LEU A 169 0.36 -7.72 -14.95
CA LEU A 169 0.40 -6.39 -14.33
C LEU A 169 -0.11 -5.31 -15.30
N ALA A 170 0.34 -5.33 -16.56
CA ALA A 170 -0.12 -4.38 -17.56
C ALA A 170 -1.63 -4.47 -17.81
N ALA A 171 -2.19 -5.70 -17.82
CA ALA A 171 -3.63 -5.92 -17.96
C ALA A 171 -4.42 -5.33 -16.75
N LYS A 172 -3.93 -5.55 -15.53
CA LYS A 172 -4.54 -4.98 -14.32
C LYS A 172 -4.45 -3.46 -14.27
N ASP A 173 -3.33 -2.88 -14.69
CA ASP A 173 -3.17 -1.43 -14.77
C ASP A 173 -4.13 -0.81 -15.80
N ALA A 174 -4.36 -1.48 -16.93
CA ALA A 174 -5.34 -1.04 -17.92
C ALA A 174 -6.78 -1.13 -17.40
N GLU A 175 -7.14 -2.21 -16.69
CA GLU A 175 -8.44 -2.37 -16.05
C GLU A 175 -8.68 -1.30 -14.97
N LEU A 176 -7.66 -1.05 -14.15
CA LEU A 176 -7.72 -0.04 -13.10
C LEU A 176 -7.87 1.37 -13.67
N THR A 177 -7.17 1.68 -14.75
CA THR A 177 -7.31 2.96 -15.46
C THR A 177 -8.74 3.16 -15.96
N ARG A 178 -9.35 2.14 -16.57
CA ARG A 178 -10.76 2.21 -17.00
C ARG A 178 -11.71 2.44 -15.84
N THR A 179 -11.50 1.73 -14.73
CA THR A 179 -12.33 1.89 -13.53
C THR A 179 -12.24 3.30 -12.96
N ILE A 180 -11.04 3.89 -12.95
CA ILE A 180 -10.84 5.28 -12.52
C ILE A 180 -11.57 6.27 -13.44
N GLU A 181 -11.50 6.06 -14.75
CA GLU A 181 -12.22 6.88 -15.73
C GLU A 181 -13.75 6.77 -15.56
N GLU A 182 -14.28 5.56 -15.33
CA GLU A 182 -15.70 5.35 -15.04
C GLU A 182 -16.13 6.03 -13.76
N ILE A 183 -15.35 5.93 -12.68
CA ILE A 183 -15.61 6.62 -11.42
C ILE A 183 -15.61 8.14 -11.63
N ALA A 184 -14.67 8.67 -12.39
CA ALA A 184 -14.61 10.09 -12.71
C ALA A 184 -15.85 10.55 -13.49
N ALA A 185 -16.28 9.78 -14.49
CA ALA A 185 -17.48 10.05 -15.27
C ALA A 185 -18.76 9.99 -14.43
N LEU A 186 -18.87 9.01 -13.52
CA LEU A 186 -20.01 8.90 -12.61
C LEU A 186 -20.05 10.07 -11.61
N LYS A 187 -18.90 10.48 -11.06
CA LYS A 187 -18.81 11.65 -10.18
C LYS A 187 -19.22 12.94 -10.90
N ALA A 188 -18.82 13.12 -12.16
CA ALA A 188 -19.22 14.26 -12.96
C ALA A 188 -20.76 14.28 -13.19
N LYS A 189 -21.37 13.11 -13.50
CA LYS A 189 -22.84 12.99 -13.62
C LYS A 189 -23.56 13.31 -12.31
N ILE A 190 -23.05 12.81 -11.19
CA ILE A 190 -23.62 13.10 -9.87
C ILE A 190 -23.58 14.62 -9.60
N GLN A 191 -22.46 15.27 -9.93
CA GLN A 191 -22.33 16.71 -9.77
C GLN A 191 -23.31 17.47 -10.65
N GLU A 192 -23.47 17.09 -11.91
CA GLU A 192 -24.46 17.67 -12.82
C GLU A 192 -25.90 17.51 -12.27
N TYR A 193 -26.23 16.31 -11.76
CA TYR A 193 -27.54 16.08 -11.15
C TYR A 193 -27.74 16.93 -9.88
N LYS A 194 -26.72 17.06 -9.04
CA LYS A 194 -26.77 17.92 -7.86
C LYS A 194 -27.04 19.38 -8.23
N GLU A 195 -26.31 19.92 -9.19
CA GLU A 195 -26.46 21.31 -9.64
C GLU A 195 -27.86 21.56 -10.23
N ARG A 196 -28.36 20.63 -11.07
CA ARG A 196 -29.69 20.68 -11.62
C ARG A 196 -30.78 20.60 -10.55
N ASN A 197 -30.62 19.67 -9.60
CA ASN A 197 -31.63 19.43 -8.56
C ASN A 197 -31.61 20.47 -7.45
N GLN A 198 -30.48 21.18 -7.21
CA GLN A 198 -30.43 22.33 -6.31
C GLN A 198 -31.33 23.51 -6.75
N GLN A 199 -31.68 23.58 -8.05
CA GLN A 199 -32.61 24.59 -8.58
C GLN A 199 -34.07 24.20 -8.35
N THR A 200 -34.36 22.95 -7.95
CA THR A 200 -35.72 22.51 -7.65
C THR A 200 -35.97 22.76 -6.17
N PRO A 201 -36.98 23.54 -5.78
CA PRO A 201 -37.32 23.73 -4.38
C PRO A 201 -37.63 22.38 -3.73
N ASP A 202 -37.02 22.12 -2.60
CA ASP A 202 -37.40 20.97 -1.77
C ASP A 202 -38.71 21.30 -1.04
N ASP A 203 -39.83 20.79 -1.55
CA ASP A 203 -41.17 20.97 -0.98
C ASP A 203 -41.47 19.98 0.17
N HIS A 204 -40.55 19.11 0.49
CA HIS A 204 -40.69 18.14 1.58
C HIS A 204 -40.31 18.80 2.91
N ASP A 205 -41.32 19.35 3.58
CA ASP A 205 -41.20 19.88 4.93
C ASP A 205 -41.91 18.96 5.91
N TYR A 206 -41.24 17.87 6.30
CA TYR A 206 -41.75 16.97 7.31
C TYR A 206 -41.81 17.67 8.67
N SER A 207 -42.94 17.54 9.37
CA SER A 207 -43.05 17.96 10.77
C SER A 207 -42.11 17.14 11.66
N GLU A 208 -41.94 17.56 12.90
CA GLU A 208 -41.13 16.80 13.87
C GLU A 208 -41.67 15.37 14.07
N ALA A 209 -43.01 15.21 14.13
CA ALA A 209 -43.68 13.92 14.24
C ALA A 209 -43.42 13.02 13.02
N GLU A 210 -43.58 13.55 11.81
CA GLU A 210 -43.30 12.81 10.58
C GLU A 210 -41.80 12.47 10.44
N THR A 211 -40.91 13.35 10.89
CA THR A 211 -39.46 13.08 10.93
C THR A 211 -39.15 11.93 11.88
N ARG A 212 -39.82 11.87 13.02
CA ARG A 212 -39.70 10.72 13.96
C ARG A 212 -40.18 9.44 13.27
N ASP A 213 -41.40 9.40 12.76
CA ASP A 213 -42.02 8.18 12.25
C ASP A 213 -41.35 7.62 10.99
N TYR A 214 -40.96 8.48 10.05
CA TYR A 214 -40.45 8.05 8.75
C TYR A 214 -38.91 7.84 8.73
N PHE A 215 -38.19 8.53 9.58
CA PHE A 215 -36.71 8.50 9.53
C PHE A 215 -36.08 7.99 10.82
N ILE A 216 -36.37 8.61 11.97
CA ILE A 216 -35.65 8.30 13.22
C ILE A 216 -36.06 6.93 13.75
N ASP A 217 -37.36 6.64 13.82
CA ASP A 217 -37.86 5.35 14.27
C ASP A 217 -37.35 4.20 13.45
N LEU A 218 -37.31 4.37 12.13
CA LEU A 218 -36.81 3.36 11.22
C LEU A 218 -35.31 3.07 11.48
N LEU A 219 -34.50 4.11 11.53
CA LEU A 219 -33.05 4.00 11.77
C LEU A 219 -32.73 3.38 13.13
N LEU A 220 -33.46 3.76 14.19
CA LEU A 220 -33.26 3.20 15.52
C LEU A 220 -33.65 1.71 15.57
N LYS A 221 -34.78 1.32 14.94
CA LYS A 221 -35.18 -0.08 14.81
C LYS A 221 -34.18 -0.92 14.01
N GLU A 222 -33.69 -0.41 12.89
CA GLU A 222 -32.66 -1.06 12.07
C GLU A 222 -31.32 -1.21 12.83
N SER A 223 -31.02 -0.27 13.74
CA SER A 223 -29.87 -0.32 14.62
C SER A 223 -30.05 -1.21 15.85
N GLY A 224 -31.23 -1.88 15.98
CA GLY A 224 -31.50 -2.86 17.03
C GLY A 224 -32.10 -2.29 18.33
N TRP A 225 -32.51 -1.02 18.35
CA TRP A 225 -33.14 -0.41 19.51
C TRP A 225 -34.65 -0.81 19.61
N ASP A 226 -35.07 -1.21 20.80
CA ASP A 226 -36.48 -1.49 21.09
C ASP A 226 -37.21 -0.22 21.52
N LEU A 227 -37.93 0.38 20.58
CA LEU A 227 -38.75 1.59 20.84
C LEU A 227 -40.06 1.34 21.54
N LYS A 228 -40.42 0.09 21.89
CA LYS A 228 -41.65 -0.25 22.61
C LYS A 228 -41.52 -0.11 24.12
N SER A 229 -40.29 0.08 24.61
CA SER A 229 -40.04 0.32 26.03
C SER A 229 -40.58 1.69 26.45
N THR A 230 -41.29 1.76 27.56
CA THR A 230 -41.89 2.99 28.09
C THR A 230 -40.86 4.06 28.47
N ASP A 231 -39.62 3.67 28.64
CA ASP A 231 -38.53 4.56 29.09
C ASP A 231 -37.67 5.10 27.95
N VAL A 232 -38.02 4.77 26.69
CA VAL A 232 -37.23 5.19 25.50
C VAL A 232 -37.82 6.43 24.84
N LEU A 233 -39.15 6.51 24.72
CA LEU A 233 -39.89 7.57 24.02
C LEU A 233 -40.42 8.61 24.98
N GLU A 234 -40.32 9.90 24.61
CA GLU A 234 -40.87 11.04 25.36
C GLU A 234 -40.52 10.99 26.85
N TYR A 235 -39.22 10.74 27.12
CA TYR A 235 -38.74 10.58 28.49
C TYR A 235 -38.79 11.88 29.28
N PRO A 236 -39.47 11.91 30.44
CA PRO A 236 -39.62 13.11 31.22
C PRO A 236 -38.28 13.52 31.90
N VAL A 237 -37.91 14.76 31.78
CA VAL A 237 -36.72 15.35 32.42
C VAL A 237 -37.08 16.52 33.29
N GLN A 238 -36.33 16.71 34.37
CA GLN A 238 -36.49 17.81 35.34
C GLN A 238 -35.30 18.78 35.22
N GLY A 239 -35.52 20.01 35.68
CA GLY A 239 -34.46 21.04 35.66
C GLY A 239 -34.38 21.85 34.38
N MET A 240 -35.42 21.78 33.54
CA MET A 240 -35.52 22.58 32.34
C MET A 240 -35.66 24.07 32.65
N PRO A 241 -35.11 24.97 31.82
CA PRO A 241 -35.16 26.44 32.01
C PRO A 241 -36.50 27.05 31.63
N ASN A 242 -37.61 26.38 31.92
CA ASN A 242 -38.98 26.86 31.73
C ASN A 242 -39.70 27.03 33.05
N ASP A 243 -40.85 27.72 33.09
CA ASP A 243 -41.60 28.05 34.31
C ASP A 243 -42.03 26.81 35.14
N LYS A 244 -42.13 25.64 34.51
CA LYS A 244 -42.53 24.38 35.18
C LYS A 244 -41.33 23.55 35.60
N GLY A 245 -40.12 23.82 35.09
CA GLY A 245 -38.91 23.03 35.36
C GLY A 245 -38.94 21.62 34.78
N GLU A 246 -39.92 21.32 33.92
CA GLU A 246 -40.14 19.98 33.36
C GLU A 246 -40.08 20.02 31.84
N GLY A 247 -39.66 18.93 31.22
CA GLY A 247 -39.60 18.74 29.77
C GLY A 247 -39.60 17.27 29.39
N PHE A 248 -39.57 17.01 28.09
CA PHE A 248 -39.48 15.67 27.52
C PHE A 248 -38.37 15.62 26.50
N VAL A 249 -37.68 14.50 26.47
CA VAL A 249 -36.72 14.17 25.45
C VAL A 249 -37.34 13.17 24.48
N ASP A 250 -37.21 13.40 23.18
CA ASP A 250 -37.88 12.55 22.18
C ASP A 250 -37.44 11.08 22.29
N TYR A 251 -36.14 10.80 22.45
CA TYR A 251 -35.65 9.45 22.69
C TYR A 251 -34.50 9.45 23.67
N VAL A 252 -34.46 8.48 24.58
CA VAL A 252 -33.32 8.14 25.42
C VAL A 252 -32.91 6.70 25.10
N LEU A 253 -31.66 6.51 24.68
CA LEU A 253 -31.10 5.20 24.38
C LEU A 253 -30.31 4.71 25.61
N TRP A 254 -30.76 3.58 26.16
CA TRP A 254 -30.22 3.03 27.40
C TRP A 254 -29.21 1.92 27.14
N GLY A 255 -28.15 1.88 27.93
CA GLY A 255 -27.23 0.74 27.94
C GLY A 255 -27.76 -0.44 28.75
N ASP A 256 -27.11 -1.59 28.61
CA ASP A 256 -27.42 -2.82 29.37
C ASP A 256 -27.23 -2.63 30.89
N ASP A 257 -26.50 -1.61 31.30
CA ASP A 257 -26.25 -1.21 32.70
C ASP A 257 -27.33 -0.27 33.26
N GLY A 258 -28.34 0.06 32.45
CA GLY A 258 -29.41 0.98 32.83
C GLY A 258 -29.02 2.45 32.84
N LEU A 259 -27.85 2.81 32.30
CA LEU A 259 -27.42 4.20 32.14
C LEU A 259 -27.76 4.73 30.74
N PRO A 260 -28.08 6.03 30.58
CA PRO A 260 -28.36 6.60 29.28
C PRO A 260 -27.07 6.71 28.44
N LEU A 261 -27.04 6.08 27.28
CA LEU A 261 -25.94 6.13 26.33
C LEU A 261 -26.03 7.32 25.39
N ALA A 262 -27.23 7.67 24.95
CA ALA A 262 -27.47 8.78 24.06
C ALA A 262 -28.88 9.36 24.22
N VAL A 263 -29.03 10.60 23.81
CA VAL A 263 -30.28 11.34 23.69
C VAL A 263 -30.46 11.75 22.23
N VAL A 264 -31.64 11.51 21.67
CA VAL A 264 -31.99 11.93 20.31
C VAL A 264 -33.17 12.88 20.39
N GLU A 265 -33.02 14.02 19.75
CA GLU A 265 -34.03 15.07 19.63
C GLU A 265 -34.43 15.26 18.17
N ALA A 266 -35.68 15.08 17.84
CA ALA A 266 -36.20 15.27 16.50
C ALA A 266 -36.40 16.74 16.16
N LYS A 267 -36.13 17.11 14.93
CA LYS A 267 -36.39 18.45 14.41
C LYS A 267 -37.01 18.34 13.00
N ARG A 268 -37.79 19.34 12.62
CA ARG A 268 -38.29 19.44 11.24
C ARG A 268 -37.15 19.38 10.24
N THR A 269 -37.36 18.71 9.11
CA THR A 269 -36.30 18.48 8.09
C THR A 269 -35.66 19.76 7.55
N ARG A 270 -36.36 20.87 7.59
CA ARG A 270 -35.83 22.20 7.17
C ARG A 270 -35.08 22.98 8.27
N LYS A 271 -35.04 22.47 9.50
CA LYS A 271 -34.27 23.09 10.59
C LYS A 271 -32.89 22.49 10.71
N ASP A 272 -31.90 23.38 10.93
CA ASP A 272 -30.52 22.93 11.22
C ASP A 272 -30.52 22.13 12.55
N SER A 273 -30.00 20.91 12.50
CA SER A 273 -29.87 20.02 13.65
C SER A 273 -29.03 20.61 14.80
N ARG A 274 -28.15 21.58 14.50
CA ARG A 274 -27.30 22.26 15.49
C ARG A 274 -28.08 23.24 16.40
N ILE A 275 -29.27 23.68 15.98
CA ILE A 275 -30.09 24.59 16.79
C ILE A 275 -30.59 23.89 18.07
N GLY A 276 -30.71 22.56 18.09
CA GLY A 276 -31.09 21.79 19.27
C GLY A 276 -30.04 21.70 20.38
N GLN A 277 -28.78 22.04 20.12
CA GLN A 277 -27.70 22.00 21.14
C GLN A 277 -27.75 23.21 22.11
N GLN A 278 -28.59 24.20 21.85
CA GLN A 278 -28.73 25.42 22.69
C GLN A 278 -29.99 25.44 23.54
N GLN A 279 -30.82 24.41 23.45
CA GLN A 279 -31.98 24.18 24.32
C GLN A 279 -31.67 23.13 25.38
#